data_6a3bf634074741753604e0ed6675ffaa
#
_entry.id   6a3bf634074741753604e0ed6675ffaa
#
_cell.length_a   1.000
_cell.length_b   1.000
_cell.length_c   1.000
_cell.angle_alpha   90.00
_cell.angle_beta   90.00
_cell.angle_gamma   90.00
#
_symmetry.space_group_name_H-M   'P 1'
#
loop_
_entity.id
_entity.type
_entity.pdbx_description
1 polymer ?
#
loop_
_entity_poly.entity_id
_entity_poly.type
_entity_poly.pdbx_seq_one_letter_code
_entity_poly.pdbx_strand_id
1 'polypeptide(L)'
;DTSINPGNSGGPLLNSYGEVVGIVSAKYSSYGSSGESVEGLGFAIPINDVISMIQDIMTNGYVTNKPYLGITGGSMTEQMAAQFRYDIDSGVFVYSVEEGGAADKAGFKMGDVIIKVGDTDITSMEDLNVVKKQYSAGDTTTFTIYRDGQEMTMEVTWDAVPAQDQTDTGAQVQENADNSQNGGMDSYDDLFNYFFGGRYN
;
A
#
# COMPACT_ATOMS: atom_id res chain seq x y z
N ASP A 1 -3.02 -4.51 -33.52
CA ASP A 1 -3.97 -3.63 -32.81
C ASP A 1 -4.86 -4.46 -31.90
N THR A 2 -4.55 -4.47 -30.60
CA THR A 2 -5.31 -5.20 -29.61
C THR A 2 -6.13 -4.20 -28.81
N SER A 3 -7.46 -4.29 -28.90
CA SER A 3 -8.35 -3.50 -28.04
C SER A 3 -8.33 -4.05 -26.63
N ILE A 4 -7.97 -3.22 -25.65
CA ILE A 4 -8.11 -3.56 -24.24
C ILE A 4 -9.54 -3.23 -23.82
N ASN A 5 -10.29 -4.26 -23.45
CA ASN A 5 -11.69 -4.19 -23.04
C ASN A 5 -11.88 -4.87 -21.68
N PRO A 6 -12.99 -4.58 -20.97
CA PRO A 6 -13.39 -5.36 -19.81
C PRO A 6 -13.42 -6.85 -20.16
N GLY A 7 -12.79 -7.69 -19.34
CA GLY A 7 -12.61 -9.12 -19.57
C GLY A 7 -11.21 -9.52 -20.04
N ASN A 8 -10.40 -8.59 -20.53
CA ASN A 8 -8.98 -8.86 -20.89
C ASN A 8 -8.01 -8.68 -19.72
N SER A 9 -8.45 -8.03 -18.62
CA SER A 9 -7.62 -7.80 -17.43
C SER A 9 -7.15 -9.13 -16.83
N GLY A 10 -5.86 -9.22 -16.52
CA GLY A 10 -5.19 -10.44 -16.09
C GLY A 10 -4.75 -11.35 -17.24
N GLY A 11 -5.18 -11.08 -18.47
CA GLY A 11 -4.76 -11.85 -19.65
C GLY A 11 -3.36 -11.44 -20.14
N PRO A 12 -2.69 -12.34 -20.89
CA PRO A 12 -1.37 -12.07 -21.45
C PRO A 12 -1.46 -11.11 -22.65
N LEU A 13 -0.51 -10.18 -22.73
CA LEU A 13 -0.23 -9.41 -23.93
C LEU A 13 0.86 -10.13 -24.72
N LEU A 14 0.56 -10.53 -25.94
CA LEU A 14 1.45 -11.30 -26.80
C LEU A 14 2.04 -10.43 -27.92
N ASN A 15 3.30 -10.67 -28.27
CA ASN A 15 3.87 -10.11 -29.48
C ASN A 15 3.54 -10.96 -30.72
N SER A 16 4.00 -10.55 -31.91
CA SER A 16 3.75 -11.28 -33.17
C SER A 16 4.43 -12.64 -33.24
N TYR A 17 5.33 -12.97 -32.33
CA TYR A 17 6.01 -14.27 -32.22
C TYR A 17 5.31 -15.21 -31.22
N GLY A 18 4.21 -14.75 -30.58
CA GLY A 18 3.51 -15.52 -29.55
C GLY A 18 4.15 -15.50 -28.16
N GLU A 19 5.11 -14.60 -27.95
CA GLU A 19 5.75 -14.44 -26.65
C GLU A 19 4.94 -13.49 -25.75
N VAL A 20 4.85 -13.79 -24.45
CA VAL A 20 4.20 -12.91 -23.48
C VAL A 20 5.13 -11.72 -23.19
N VAL A 21 4.68 -10.53 -23.52
CA VAL A 21 5.43 -9.27 -23.27
C VAL A 21 4.87 -8.47 -22.10
N GLY A 22 3.68 -8.81 -21.62
CA GLY A 22 3.06 -8.16 -20.48
C GLY A 22 1.76 -8.80 -20.04
N ILE A 23 1.19 -8.28 -18.96
CA ILE A 23 -0.11 -8.66 -18.41
C ILE A 23 -1.03 -7.46 -18.49
N VAL A 24 -2.19 -7.60 -19.12
CA VAL A 24 -3.18 -6.52 -19.23
C VAL A 24 -3.72 -6.19 -17.85
N SER A 25 -3.62 -4.92 -17.46
CA SER A 25 -4.04 -4.47 -16.12
C SER A 25 -5.34 -3.69 -16.15
N ALA A 26 -5.41 -2.61 -16.93
CA ALA A 26 -6.55 -1.71 -16.91
C ALA A 26 -6.75 -0.98 -18.24
N LYS A 27 -7.97 -0.50 -18.43
CA LYS A 27 -8.35 0.50 -19.44
C LYS A 27 -8.68 1.78 -18.68
N TYR A 28 -8.03 2.88 -19.04
CA TYR A 28 -8.41 4.20 -18.53
C TYR A 28 -9.64 4.70 -19.30
N SER A 29 -10.74 4.91 -18.58
CA SER A 29 -11.90 5.63 -19.08
C SER A 29 -12.15 6.83 -18.17
N SER A 30 -11.91 8.04 -18.65
CA SER A 30 -12.26 9.27 -17.95
C SER A 30 -13.59 9.79 -18.52
N TYR A 31 -14.59 9.91 -17.69
CA TYR A 31 -15.75 10.73 -17.96
C TYR A 31 -15.41 12.16 -17.52
N GLY A 32 -14.98 12.98 -18.46
CA GLY A 32 -14.85 14.41 -18.21
C GLY A 32 -16.24 15.02 -17.99
N SER A 33 -16.34 16.09 -17.18
CA SER A 33 -17.55 16.87 -16.98
C SER A 33 -18.13 17.50 -18.26
N SER A 34 -17.42 17.40 -19.38
CA SER A 34 -17.82 17.84 -20.73
C SER A 34 -18.45 16.74 -21.60
N GLY A 35 -18.60 15.50 -21.08
CA GLY A 35 -19.20 14.40 -21.84
C GLY A 35 -18.30 13.76 -22.90
N GLU A 36 -17.04 14.16 -23.00
CA GLU A 36 -16.05 13.53 -23.88
C GLU A 36 -15.40 12.34 -23.16
N SER A 37 -15.61 11.14 -23.70
CA SER A 37 -14.92 9.94 -23.22
C SER A 37 -13.55 9.82 -23.88
N VAL A 38 -12.48 9.78 -23.11
CA VAL A 38 -11.17 9.37 -23.63
C VAL A 38 -11.16 7.84 -23.68
N GLU A 39 -11.38 7.30 -24.87
CA GLU A 39 -11.26 5.86 -25.14
C GLU A 39 -9.92 5.56 -25.81
N GLY A 40 -9.35 4.39 -25.45
CA GLY A 40 -8.18 3.85 -26.18
C GLY A 40 -6.88 3.81 -25.40
N LEU A 41 -6.81 4.28 -24.14
CA LEU A 41 -5.64 4.08 -23.29
C LEU A 41 -5.78 2.76 -22.52
N GLY A 42 -4.92 1.80 -22.85
CA GLY A 42 -4.79 0.55 -22.12
C GLY A 42 -3.43 0.42 -21.48
N PHE A 43 -3.38 -0.21 -20.31
CA PHE A 43 -2.16 -0.44 -19.56
C PHE A 43 -1.87 -1.92 -19.45
N ALA A 44 -0.61 -2.29 -19.62
CA ALA A 44 -0.12 -3.63 -19.34
C ALA A 44 1.15 -3.52 -18.48
N ILE A 45 1.30 -4.44 -17.57
CA ILE A 45 2.50 -4.57 -16.72
C ILE A 45 3.54 -5.34 -17.53
N PRO A 46 4.77 -4.83 -17.75
CA PRO A 46 5.80 -5.55 -18.48
C PRO A 46 6.10 -6.91 -17.83
N ILE A 47 6.27 -7.94 -18.64
CA ILE A 47 6.48 -9.31 -18.12
C ILE A 47 7.76 -9.41 -17.26
N ASN A 48 8.81 -8.66 -17.62
CA ASN A 48 10.07 -8.67 -16.90
C ASN A 48 9.94 -8.17 -15.46
N ASP A 49 8.96 -7.31 -15.19
CA ASP A 49 8.73 -6.76 -13.84
C ASP A 49 8.02 -7.73 -12.90
N VAL A 50 7.39 -8.76 -13.47
CA VAL A 50 6.55 -9.69 -12.70
C VAL A 50 6.98 -11.16 -12.83
N ILE A 51 7.97 -11.48 -13.64
CA ILE A 51 8.36 -12.87 -13.91
C ILE A 51 8.82 -13.60 -12.65
N SER A 52 9.53 -12.93 -11.76
CA SER A 52 9.95 -13.50 -10.48
C SER A 52 8.76 -13.79 -9.55
N MET A 53 7.78 -12.89 -9.53
CA MET A 53 6.54 -13.08 -8.78
C MET A 53 5.73 -14.26 -9.32
N ILE A 54 5.67 -14.40 -10.65
CA ILE A 54 4.98 -15.52 -11.32
C ILE A 54 5.67 -16.83 -10.94
N GLN A 55 7.00 -16.88 -10.97
CA GLN A 55 7.77 -18.07 -10.57
C GLN A 55 7.55 -18.44 -9.11
N ASP A 56 7.53 -17.44 -8.23
CA ASP A 56 7.22 -17.62 -6.82
C ASP A 56 5.83 -18.21 -6.61
N ILE A 57 4.81 -17.64 -7.28
CA ILE A 57 3.42 -18.15 -7.20
C ILE A 57 3.32 -19.57 -7.73
N MET A 58 4.00 -19.88 -8.83
CA MET A 58 4.00 -21.25 -9.41
C MET A 58 4.67 -22.26 -8.49
N THR A 59 5.72 -21.87 -7.77
CA THR A 59 6.52 -22.76 -6.92
C THR A 59 5.95 -22.88 -5.51
N ASN A 60 5.52 -21.77 -4.93
CA ASN A 60 5.19 -21.66 -3.51
C ASN A 60 3.68 -21.39 -3.28
N GLY A 61 2.92 -21.03 -4.33
CA GLY A 61 1.53 -20.60 -4.23
C GLY A 61 1.36 -19.13 -3.88
N TYR A 62 2.43 -18.42 -3.58
CA TYR A 62 2.44 -17.01 -3.18
C TYR A 62 3.79 -16.33 -3.48
N VAL A 63 3.86 -15.00 -3.38
CA VAL A 63 5.09 -14.22 -3.57
C VAL A 63 5.89 -14.21 -2.27
N THR A 64 7.04 -14.88 -2.25
CA THR A 64 7.81 -15.14 -1.02
C THR A 64 8.62 -13.95 -0.52
N ASN A 65 9.06 -13.06 -1.41
CA ASN A 65 10.07 -12.05 -1.10
C ASN A 65 9.50 -10.62 -0.99
N LYS A 66 8.20 -10.50 -0.74
CA LYS A 66 7.52 -9.21 -0.62
C LYS A 66 7.83 -8.58 0.73
N PRO A 67 8.43 -7.37 0.77
CA PRO A 67 8.78 -6.74 2.03
C PRO A 67 7.52 -6.34 2.81
N TYR A 68 7.53 -6.58 4.10
CA TYR A 68 6.44 -6.29 5.01
C TYR A 68 6.94 -5.53 6.23
N LEU A 69 6.28 -4.45 6.60
CA LEU A 69 6.64 -3.63 7.74
C LEU A 69 5.84 -4.00 9.01
N GLY A 70 4.61 -4.47 8.85
CA GLY A 70 3.72 -4.80 9.96
C GLY A 70 3.14 -3.56 10.64
N ILE A 71 2.66 -2.59 9.85
CA ILE A 71 1.94 -1.42 10.35
C ILE A 71 0.61 -1.24 9.63
N THR A 72 -0.35 -0.66 10.32
CA THR A 72 -1.49 0.04 9.72
C THR A 72 -1.22 1.54 9.82
N GLY A 73 -1.32 2.25 8.72
CA GLY A 73 -1.01 3.67 8.67
C GLY A 73 -1.74 4.39 7.55
N GLY A 74 -1.60 5.70 7.51
CA GLY A 74 -2.15 6.57 6.47
C GLY A 74 -1.32 7.83 6.31
N SER A 75 -1.52 8.53 5.18
CA SER A 75 -0.86 9.80 4.97
C SER A 75 -1.26 10.81 6.04
N MET A 76 -0.25 11.48 6.62
CA MET A 76 -0.48 12.61 7.53
C MET A 76 -1.15 13.74 6.77
N THR A 77 -2.05 14.46 7.43
CA THR A 77 -2.72 15.63 6.87
C THR A 77 -2.60 16.82 7.81
N GLU A 78 -2.70 18.04 7.28
CA GLU A 78 -2.71 19.26 8.08
C GLU A 78 -3.77 19.22 9.19
N GLN A 79 -4.93 18.64 8.90
CA GLN A 79 -6.01 18.50 9.87
C GLN A 79 -5.63 17.56 11.01
N MET A 80 -4.99 16.43 10.71
CA MET A 80 -4.47 15.49 11.71
C MET A 80 -3.36 16.13 12.54
N ALA A 81 -2.43 16.85 11.89
CA ALA A 81 -1.36 17.56 12.56
C ALA A 81 -1.91 18.56 13.60
N ALA A 82 -2.87 19.39 13.18
CA ALA A 82 -3.53 20.34 14.06
C ALA A 82 -4.29 19.66 15.22
N GLN A 83 -5.02 18.58 14.92
CA GLN A 83 -5.83 17.85 15.90
C GLN A 83 -4.95 17.15 16.95
N PHE A 84 -3.87 16.51 16.52
CA PHE A 84 -2.96 15.75 17.40
C PHE A 84 -1.77 16.57 17.91
N ARG A 85 -1.69 17.86 17.54
CA ARG A 85 -0.62 18.79 17.92
C ARG A 85 0.76 18.34 17.47
N TYR A 86 0.85 17.87 16.22
CA TYR A 86 2.13 17.62 15.57
C TYR A 86 2.63 18.91 14.90
N ASP A 87 3.93 19.12 14.94
CA ASP A 87 4.60 20.24 14.25
C ASP A 87 4.94 19.89 12.79
N ILE A 88 4.55 18.71 12.32
CA ILE A 88 4.70 18.22 10.93
C ILE A 88 3.33 17.85 10.37
N ASP A 89 3.13 18.08 9.08
CA ASP A 89 1.86 17.89 8.35
C ASP A 89 1.96 16.90 7.19
N SER A 90 3.09 16.23 7.06
CA SER A 90 3.38 15.26 6.00
C SER A 90 4.08 14.02 6.55
N GLY A 91 4.02 12.92 5.80
CA GLY A 91 4.56 11.64 6.21
C GLY A 91 3.50 10.56 6.33
N VAL A 92 3.85 9.42 6.91
CA VAL A 92 2.93 8.31 7.18
C VAL A 92 2.71 8.16 8.68
N PHE A 93 1.50 8.48 9.11
CA PHE A 93 1.06 8.30 10.49
C PHE A 93 0.78 6.82 10.77
N VAL A 94 1.35 6.28 11.86
CA VAL A 94 1.19 4.89 12.29
C VAL A 94 0.00 4.78 13.24
N TYR A 95 -1.07 4.12 12.79
CA TYR A 95 -2.27 3.85 13.60
C TYR A 95 -2.08 2.65 14.51
N SER A 96 -1.45 1.59 14.00
CA SER A 96 -1.15 0.39 14.79
C SER A 96 0.11 -0.30 14.28
N VAL A 97 0.73 -1.07 15.17
CA VAL A 97 1.90 -1.90 14.90
C VAL A 97 1.55 -3.34 15.22
N GLU A 98 1.86 -4.24 14.30
CA GLU A 98 1.62 -5.68 14.46
C GLU A 98 2.65 -6.28 15.41
N GLU A 99 2.17 -6.98 16.42
CA GLU A 99 3.02 -7.65 17.41
C GLU A 99 3.95 -8.68 16.76
N GLY A 100 5.24 -8.58 17.01
CA GLY A 100 6.28 -9.44 16.43
C GLY A 100 6.63 -9.13 14.97
N GLY A 101 6.00 -8.12 14.34
CA GLY A 101 6.34 -7.66 12.99
C GLY A 101 7.64 -6.86 12.93
N ALA A 102 8.10 -6.52 11.73
CA ALA A 102 9.33 -5.77 11.49
C ALA A 102 9.36 -4.43 12.24
N ALA A 103 8.25 -3.69 12.20
CA ALA A 103 8.11 -2.40 12.89
C ALA A 103 8.14 -2.55 14.42
N ASP A 104 7.47 -3.58 14.97
CA ASP A 104 7.48 -3.85 16.42
C ASP A 104 8.89 -4.18 16.90
N LYS A 105 9.59 -5.06 16.21
CA LYS A 105 11.00 -5.40 16.49
C LYS A 105 11.93 -4.19 16.45
N ALA A 106 11.67 -3.24 15.56
CA ALA A 106 12.41 -2.00 15.44
C ALA A 106 12.00 -0.96 16.50
N GLY A 107 10.90 -1.16 17.21
CA GLY A 107 10.44 -0.28 18.28
C GLY A 107 9.50 0.85 17.82
N PHE A 108 8.81 0.68 16.69
CA PHE A 108 7.73 1.57 16.28
C PHE A 108 6.58 1.53 17.29
N LYS A 109 5.83 2.61 17.32
CA LYS A 109 4.66 2.77 18.19
C LYS A 109 3.53 3.45 17.43
N MET A 110 2.32 3.24 17.89
CA MET A 110 1.19 4.06 17.49
C MET A 110 1.49 5.54 17.77
N GLY A 111 1.20 6.41 16.80
CA GLY A 111 1.50 7.83 16.89
C GLY A 111 2.83 8.24 16.27
N ASP A 112 3.66 7.32 15.81
CA ASP A 112 4.83 7.68 15.01
C ASP A 112 4.41 8.23 13.65
N VAL A 113 5.22 9.13 13.11
CA VAL A 113 5.07 9.56 11.73
C VAL A 113 6.35 9.23 10.97
N ILE A 114 6.27 8.36 9.98
CA ILE A 114 7.40 8.02 9.11
C ILE A 114 7.63 9.18 8.16
N ILE A 115 8.81 9.76 8.19
CA ILE A 115 9.20 10.91 7.37
C ILE A 115 10.32 10.61 6.39
N LYS A 116 11.06 9.49 6.59
CA LYS A 116 12.14 9.09 5.68
C LYS A 116 12.39 7.59 5.75
N VAL A 117 12.77 7.00 4.59
CA VAL A 117 13.22 5.61 4.48
C VAL A 117 14.50 5.58 3.63
N GLY A 118 15.62 5.15 4.23
CA GLY A 118 16.93 5.30 3.64
C GLY A 118 17.21 6.78 3.36
N ASP A 119 17.50 7.10 2.11
CA ASP A 119 17.74 8.49 1.65
C ASP A 119 16.51 9.16 1.06
N THR A 120 15.34 8.48 1.04
CA THR A 120 14.12 8.98 0.40
C THR A 120 13.17 9.56 1.43
N ASP A 121 12.79 10.83 1.23
CA ASP A 121 11.77 11.49 2.05
C ASP A 121 10.38 10.89 1.77
N ILE A 122 9.61 10.71 2.81
CA ILE A 122 8.26 10.13 2.79
C ILE A 122 7.27 11.22 3.19
N THR A 123 6.44 11.64 2.25
CA THR A 123 5.41 12.66 2.47
C THR A 123 4.00 12.04 2.52
N SER A 124 3.85 10.84 2.01
CA SER A 124 2.56 10.14 1.89
C SER A 124 2.71 8.62 1.97
N MET A 125 1.58 7.93 2.15
CA MET A 125 1.52 6.47 2.06
C MET A 125 1.92 5.96 0.66
N GLU A 126 1.67 6.76 -0.38
CA GLU A 126 2.07 6.42 -1.75
C GLU A 126 3.59 6.37 -1.88
N ASP A 127 4.31 7.36 -1.33
CA ASP A 127 5.78 7.38 -1.33
C ASP A 127 6.33 6.16 -0.60
N LEU A 128 5.78 5.83 0.57
CA LEU A 128 6.18 4.64 1.32
C LEU A 128 5.98 3.36 0.48
N ASN A 129 4.86 3.25 -0.22
CA ASN A 129 4.59 2.10 -1.09
C ASN A 129 5.52 2.04 -2.31
N VAL A 130 5.95 3.16 -2.84
CA VAL A 130 6.94 3.24 -3.94
C VAL A 130 8.31 2.82 -3.43
N VAL A 131 8.75 3.37 -2.31
CA VAL A 131 10.06 3.07 -1.72
C VAL A 131 10.14 1.61 -1.26
N LYS A 132 9.08 1.09 -0.66
CA LYS A 132 8.97 -0.31 -0.24
C LYS A 132 9.29 -1.30 -1.37
N LYS A 133 8.93 -0.99 -2.62
CA LYS A 133 9.19 -1.87 -3.79
C LYS A 133 10.69 -2.02 -4.13
N GLN A 134 11.55 -1.18 -3.56
CA GLN A 134 13.01 -1.24 -3.76
C GLN A 134 13.69 -2.24 -2.83
N TYR A 135 12.97 -2.76 -1.84
CA TYR A 135 13.48 -3.70 -0.84
C TYR A 135 12.86 -5.08 -0.99
N SER A 136 13.51 -6.03 -0.39
CA SER A 136 13.10 -7.43 -0.27
C SER A 136 12.96 -7.79 1.22
N ALA A 137 12.21 -8.86 1.50
CA ALA A 137 12.21 -9.43 2.84
C ALA A 137 13.63 -9.83 3.25
N GLY A 138 14.03 -9.46 4.46
CA GLY A 138 15.38 -9.65 4.98
C GLY A 138 16.34 -8.48 4.78
N ASP A 139 16.03 -7.53 3.90
CA ASP A 139 16.82 -6.31 3.77
C ASP A 139 16.67 -5.44 5.02
N THR A 140 17.76 -4.74 5.38
CA THR A 140 17.76 -3.79 6.50
C THR A 140 17.91 -2.38 5.95
N THR A 141 17.06 -1.47 6.43
CA THR A 141 17.14 -0.05 6.07
C THR A 141 16.84 0.84 7.27
N THR A 142 17.32 2.08 7.21
CA THR A 142 17.09 3.09 8.24
C THR A 142 15.79 3.82 7.97
N PHE A 143 14.92 3.90 8.96
CA PHE A 143 13.75 4.76 8.98
C PHE A 143 14.02 5.97 9.85
N THR A 144 13.60 7.15 9.40
CA THR A 144 13.46 8.32 10.26
C THR A 144 11.99 8.52 10.55
N ILE A 145 11.67 8.60 11.83
CA ILE A 145 10.32 8.85 12.32
C ILE A 145 10.28 10.13 13.15
N TYR A 146 9.12 10.74 13.24
CA TYR A 146 8.82 11.81 14.17
C TYR A 146 7.96 11.26 15.30
N ARG A 147 8.42 11.44 16.56
CA ARG A 147 7.77 10.98 17.78
C ARG A 147 7.99 12.02 18.89
N ASP A 148 6.94 12.41 19.58
CA ASP A 148 7.00 13.33 20.75
C ASP A 148 7.77 14.64 20.47
N GLY A 149 7.62 15.21 19.29
CA GLY A 149 8.29 16.46 18.92
C GLY A 149 9.74 16.30 18.46
N GLN A 150 10.21 15.07 18.22
CA GLN A 150 11.61 14.82 17.85
C GLN A 150 11.72 13.81 16.70
N GLU A 151 12.70 14.01 15.85
CA GLU A 151 13.10 13.03 14.86
C GLU A 151 13.97 11.94 15.51
N MET A 152 13.70 10.70 15.18
CA MET A 152 14.42 9.52 15.62
C MET A 152 14.72 8.61 14.45
N THR A 153 15.89 7.96 14.46
CA THR A 153 16.25 6.96 13.46
C THR A 153 16.16 5.56 14.05
N MET A 154 15.67 4.62 13.24
CA MET A 154 15.54 3.21 13.59
C MET A 154 16.05 2.35 12.45
N GLU A 155 16.76 1.27 12.76
CA GLU A 155 17.07 0.23 11.79
C GLU A 155 15.93 -0.78 11.74
N VAL A 156 15.41 -1.03 10.55
CA VAL A 156 14.31 -1.97 10.30
C VAL A 156 14.79 -3.05 9.36
N THR A 157 14.64 -4.29 9.76
CA THR A 157 14.77 -5.45 8.86
C THR A 157 13.37 -5.82 8.38
N TRP A 158 13.15 -5.73 7.06
CA TRP A 158 11.86 -6.04 6.46
C TRP A 158 11.51 -7.51 6.66
N ASP A 159 10.34 -7.81 7.20
CA ASP A 159 9.80 -9.16 7.24
C ASP A 159 9.23 -9.57 5.87
N ALA A 160 8.98 -10.85 5.67
CA ALA A 160 8.13 -11.33 4.58
C ALA A 160 6.66 -11.13 4.94
N VAL A 161 5.81 -10.87 3.93
CA VAL A 161 4.35 -10.85 4.14
C VAL A 161 3.92 -12.20 4.73
N PRO A 162 3.18 -12.22 5.85
CA PRO A 162 2.69 -13.46 6.44
C PRO A 162 1.88 -14.30 5.45
N ALA A 163 2.07 -15.61 5.45
CA ALA A 163 1.40 -16.51 4.50
C ALA A 163 -0.14 -16.43 4.59
N GLN A 164 -0.68 -16.06 5.73
CA GLN A 164 -2.13 -15.89 5.95
C GLN A 164 -2.70 -14.67 5.24
N ASP A 165 -1.94 -13.58 5.14
CA ASP A 165 -2.38 -12.35 4.45
C ASP A 165 -2.22 -12.44 2.93
N GLN A 166 -1.56 -13.48 2.44
CA GLN A 166 -1.29 -13.67 1.01
C GLN A 166 -2.45 -14.37 0.28
N THR A 167 -3.36 -15.01 1.00
CA THR A 167 -4.53 -15.69 0.42
C THR A 167 -5.69 -14.75 0.09
N ASP A 168 -5.66 -13.52 0.63
CA ASP A 168 -6.77 -12.56 0.49
C ASP A 168 -6.60 -11.56 -0.68
N THR A 169 -5.49 -11.62 -1.43
CA THR A 169 -5.23 -10.70 -2.57
C THR A 169 -5.77 -11.19 -3.92
N GLY A 170 -6.53 -12.28 -3.95
CA GLY A 170 -6.96 -12.93 -5.21
C GLY A 170 -8.46 -13.06 -5.46
N ALA A 171 -9.34 -12.73 -4.52
CA ALA A 171 -10.75 -13.10 -4.69
C ALA A 171 -11.77 -12.17 -4.03
N GLN A 172 -11.68 -10.86 -4.19
CA GLN A 172 -12.85 -9.98 -4.02
C GLN A 172 -12.70 -8.66 -4.78
N VAL A 173 -12.71 -8.70 -6.12
CA VAL A 173 -13.34 -7.64 -6.88
C VAL A 173 -14.77 -8.10 -7.11
N GLN A 174 -15.57 -8.07 -6.08
CA GLN A 174 -17.01 -8.12 -6.22
C GLN A 174 -17.49 -6.68 -6.31
N GLU A 175 -17.95 -6.29 -7.49
CA GLU A 175 -18.88 -5.19 -7.67
C GLU A 175 -19.99 -5.31 -6.62
N ASN A 176 -19.93 -4.48 -5.58
CA ASN A 176 -21.07 -4.14 -4.76
C ASN A 176 -21.30 -2.64 -4.88
N ALA A 177 -21.86 -2.26 -6.03
CA ALA A 177 -22.80 -1.18 -6.04
C ALA A 177 -24.05 -1.70 -5.30
N ASP A 178 -24.39 -1.00 -4.22
CA ASP A 178 -25.64 -1.10 -3.49
C ASP A 178 -25.67 -2.11 -2.31
N ASN A 179 -25.17 -1.69 -1.15
CA ASN A 179 -25.93 -1.82 0.09
C ASN A 179 -25.31 -1.00 1.24
N SER A 180 -25.92 0.15 1.51
CA SER A 180 -25.74 0.94 2.72
C SER A 180 -26.30 0.18 3.90
N GLN A 181 -25.48 -0.54 4.66
CA GLN A 181 -25.67 -0.89 6.06
C GLN A 181 -24.69 -2.03 6.45
N ASN A 182 -23.47 -1.67 6.76
CA ASN A 182 -22.70 -2.43 7.75
C ASN A 182 -21.61 -1.51 8.31
N GLY A 183 -21.57 -1.36 9.65
CA GLY A 183 -20.75 -0.39 10.36
C GLY A 183 -19.24 -0.62 10.18
N GLY A 184 -18.71 -0.15 9.05
CA GLY A 184 -17.29 0.08 8.88
C GLY A 184 -16.92 1.41 9.52
N MET A 185 -15.75 1.51 10.11
CA MET A 185 -15.17 2.78 10.59
C MET A 185 -14.88 3.67 9.39
N ASP A 186 -15.88 4.39 8.90
CA ASP A 186 -15.81 5.18 7.68
C ASP A 186 -15.49 6.66 7.94
N SER A 187 -15.30 7.05 9.22
CA SER A 187 -14.94 8.42 9.58
C SER A 187 -13.76 8.46 10.55
N TYR A 188 -12.98 9.55 10.46
CA TYR A 188 -11.90 9.85 11.42
C TYR A 188 -12.41 9.92 12.86
N ASP A 189 -13.67 10.32 13.06
CA ASP A 189 -14.30 10.41 14.37
C ASP A 189 -14.55 9.02 14.98
N ASP A 190 -14.89 8.02 14.17
CA ASP A 190 -15.07 6.64 14.61
C ASP A 190 -13.73 6.01 15.00
N LEU A 191 -12.71 6.27 14.21
CA LEU A 191 -11.33 5.82 14.49
C LEU A 191 -10.81 6.49 15.76
N PHE A 192 -11.05 7.80 15.92
CA PHE A 192 -10.67 8.57 17.10
C PHE A 192 -11.38 8.05 18.36
N ASN A 193 -12.69 7.83 18.30
CA ASN A 193 -13.46 7.31 19.43
C ASN A 193 -13.06 5.87 19.81
N TYR A 194 -12.71 5.05 18.84
CA TYR A 194 -12.22 3.70 19.08
C TYR A 194 -10.88 3.70 19.82
N PHE A 195 -9.92 4.55 19.40
CA PHE A 195 -8.58 4.56 19.96
C PHE A 195 -8.42 5.48 21.18
N PHE A 196 -9.20 6.56 21.28
CA PHE A 196 -9.01 7.62 22.29
C PHE A 196 -10.24 7.90 23.16
N GLY A 197 -11.43 7.43 22.79
CA GLY A 197 -12.70 7.70 23.48
C GLY A 197 -12.84 7.08 24.88
N GLY A 198 -11.86 6.34 25.36
CA GLY A 198 -11.87 5.67 26.67
C GLY A 198 -11.11 6.38 27.79
N ARG A 199 -10.55 7.59 27.60
CA ARG A 199 -9.63 8.21 28.57
C ARG A 199 -9.95 9.63 29.01
N TYR A 200 -11.17 10.11 28.88
CA TYR A 200 -11.58 11.35 29.53
C TYR A 200 -12.91 11.14 30.27
N ASN A 201 -12.80 10.66 31.49
CA ASN A 201 -13.71 10.90 32.60
C ASN A 201 -12.88 11.32 33.79
#